data_641f5d394c6c72aa32a5b3898b2c8b6c
#
_entry.id   641f5d394c6c72aa32a5b3898b2c8b6c
#
_cell.length_a   1.000
_cell.length_b   1.000
_cell.length_c   1.000
_cell.angle_alpha   90.00
_cell.angle_beta   90.00
_cell.angle_gamma   90.00
#
_symmetry.space_group_name_H-M   'P 1'
#
loop_
_entity.id
_entity.type
_entity.pdbx_description
1 polymer ?
#
loop_
_entity_poly.entity_id
_entity_poly.type
_entity_poly.pdbx_seq_one_letter_code
_entity_poly.pdbx_strand_id
1 'polypeptide(L)'
;MKISVIVPTYKPQAYLWECLDSIYNQTFSKSDYELILVLNGCCEPYNSQIKEWLSKHSDLQVQYFQTDEGGVSNARNIALDNVKGEYVTFIDDDDLISPSFLQELYENASPNTISLCYPYAFIDGKREIQLPYGITDAYSYCIEHKCNKLASRGRKYFSGPCMKLIPMSFIQDRRFDVRFKNGEDCIFMFLISDKIKNIVYTSKAAIYYRRYRENSAVTRKRKKTERIKNCVLCMVEYAKIFLDGKHSTYFFLARILAEIKCMLQILLNINK
;
A
#
# COMPACT_ATOMS: atom_id res chain seq x y z
N MET A 1 20.08 -7.98 -0.16
CA MET A 1 18.77 -7.71 -0.75
C MET A 1 18.45 -6.23 -0.55
N LYS A 2 18.10 -5.50 -1.60
CA LYS A 2 17.78 -4.07 -1.52
C LYS A 2 16.30 -3.84 -1.25
N ILE A 3 15.43 -4.55 -1.97
CA ILE A 3 13.98 -4.34 -1.89
C ILE A 3 13.25 -5.68 -1.64
N SER A 4 12.28 -5.67 -0.72
CA SER A 4 11.27 -6.72 -0.61
C SER A 4 9.93 -6.16 -1.11
N VAL A 5 9.37 -6.83 -2.14
CA VAL A 5 8.05 -6.52 -2.71
C VAL A 5 7.02 -7.42 -2.04
N ILE A 6 6.07 -6.85 -1.33
CA ILE A 6 5.04 -7.59 -0.58
C ILE A 6 3.72 -7.57 -1.35
N VAL A 7 3.19 -8.76 -1.64
CA VAL A 7 1.88 -8.96 -2.30
C VAL A 7 1.01 -9.88 -1.45
N PRO A 8 0.03 -9.33 -0.71
CA PRO A 8 -1.02 -10.15 -0.09
C PRO A 8 -2.05 -10.52 -1.15
N THR A 9 -2.52 -11.76 -1.17
CA THR A 9 -3.58 -12.19 -2.11
C THR A 9 -4.64 -13.05 -1.44
N TYR A 10 -5.90 -12.89 -1.87
CA TYR A 10 -7.05 -13.64 -1.39
C TYR A 10 -8.00 -13.97 -2.54
N LYS A 11 -8.20 -15.26 -2.80
CA LYS A 11 -9.06 -15.74 -3.91
C LYS A 11 -8.75 -15.00 -5.21
N PRO A 12 -7.48 -15.02 -5.66
CA PRO A 12 -7.07 -14.26 -6.82
C PRO A 12 -7.80 -14.67 -8.09
N GLN A 13 -7.86 -13.74 -9.04
CA GLN A 13 -8.37 -13.95 -10.39
C GLN A 13 -7.25 -13.61 -11.40
N ALA A 14 -7.59 -13.44 -12.68
CA ALA A 14 -6.64 -13.17 -13.75
C ALA A 14 -5.70 -11.98 -13.46
N TYR A 15 -6.17 -10.98 -12.73
CA TYR A 15 -5.40 -9.79 -12.37
C TYR A 15 -4.12 -10.10 -11.55
N LEU A 16 -4.12 -11.20 -10.75
CA LEU A 16 -2.91 -11.57 -10.00
C LEU A 16 -1.74 -11.85 -10.94
N TRP A 17 -1.99 -12.56 -12.03
CA TRP A 17 -0.92 -12.90 -12.98
C TRP A 17 -0.35 -11.66 -13.63
N GLU A 18 -1.18 -10.70 -14.02
CA GLU A 18 -0.74 -9.41 -14.54
C GLU A 18 0.10 -8.64 -13.50
N CYS A 19 -0.31 -8.66 -12.22
CA CYS A 19 0.45 -8.07 -11.12
C CYS A 19 1.83 -8.72 -10.99
N LEU A 20 1.88 -10.06 -10.87
CA LEU A 20 3.12 -10.82 -10.72
C LEU A 20 4.05 -10.65 -11.94
N ASP A 21 3.50 -10.66 -13.15
CA ASP A 21 4.26 -10.42 -14.38
C ASP A 21 4.84 -9.00 -14.42
N SER A 22 4.13 -7.99 -13.91
CA SER A 22 4.64 -6.63 -13.79
C SER A 22 5.80 -6.51 -12.80
N ILE A 23 5.81 -7.33 -11.74
CA ILE A 23 6.90 -7.43 -10.78
C ILE A 23 8.09 -8.21 -11.37
N TYR A 24 7.83 -9.28 -12.09
CA TYR A 24 8.85 -10.09 -12.74
C TYR A 24 9.62 -9.30 -13.83
N ASN A 25 8.91 -8.45 -14.58
CA ASN A 25 9.45 -7.67 -15.71
C ASN A 25 10.04 -6.31 -15.31
N GLN A 26 10.49 -6.14 -14.04
CA GLN A 26 11.18 -4.93 -13.63
C GLN A 26 12.56 -4.80 -14.28
N THR A 27 12.97 -3.56 -14.56
CA THR A 27 14.33 -3.25 -15.03
C THR A 27 15.37 -3.31 -13.90
N PHE A 28 14.93 -3.27 -12.66
CA PHE A 28 15.79 -3.46 -11.49
C PHE A 28 16.29 -4.90 -11.45
N SER A 29 17.56 -5.10 -11.08
CA SER A 29 18.19 -6.43 -11.08
C SER A 29 17.45 -7.42 -10.18
N LYS A 30 17.10 -8.59 -10.71
CA LYS A 30 16.42 -9.67 -9.96
C LYS A 30 17.25 -10.19 -8.77
N SER A 31 18.56 -9.98 -8.76
CA SER A 31 19.41 -10.29 -7.60
C SER A 31 19.26 -9.31 -6.45
N ASP A 32 18.68 -8.12 -6.71
CA ASP A 32 18.58 -7.02 -5.77
C ASP A 32 17.19 -6.88 -5.12
N TYR A 33 16.18 -7.60 -5.60
CA TYR A 33 14.86 -7.62 -4.98
C TYR A 33 14.30 -9.04 -4.83
N GLU A 34 13.38 -9.19 -3.91
CA GLU A 34 12.60 -10.40 -3.70
C GLU A 34 11.11 -10.09 -3.76
N LEU A 35 10.31 -11.07 -4.15
CA LEU A 35 8.86 -11.08 -3.99
C LEU A 35 8.49 -11.89 -2.75
N ILE A 36 7.66 -11.32 -1.86
CA ILE A 36 7.03 -12.05 -0.75
C ILE A 36 5.54 -12.10 -1.04
N LEU A 37 5.08 -13.27 -1.51
CA LEU A 37 3.69 -13.52 -1.88
C LEU A 37 2.99 -14.30 -0.77
N VAL A 38 1.86 -13.77 -0.27
CA VAL A 38 1.11 -14.41 0.81
C VAL A 38 -0.32 -14.68 0.38
N LEU A 39 -0.66 -15.95 0.15
CA LEU A 39 -2.02 -16.42 -0.06
C LEU A 39 -2.70 -16.59 1.30
N ASN A 40 -3.77 -15.85 1.58
CA ASN A 40 -4.42 -15.86 2.88
C ASN A 40 -5.91 -16.22 2.82
N GLY A 41 -6.42 -16.96 3.84
CA GLY A 41 -7.82 -17.30 3.99
C GLY A 41 -8.41 -18.21 2.90
N CYS A 42 -7.55 -18.83 2.10
CA CYS A 42 -7.93 -19.80 1.07
C CYS A 42 -6.71 -20.67 0.70
N CYS A 43 -6.94 -21.79 0.04
CA CYS A 43 -5.90 -22.69 -0.41
C CYS A 43 -6.14 -23.08 -1.87
N GLU A 44 -6.74 -24.21 -2.14
CA GLU A 44 -7.00 -24.66 -3.52
C GLU A 44 -8.23 -23.99 -4.14
N PRO A 45 -8.23 -23.76 -5.47
CA PRO A 45 -7.20 -24.15 -6.47
C PRO A 45 -6.04 -23.12 -6.58
N TYR A 46 -6.07 -22.05 -5.82
CA TYR A 46 -5.16 -20.89 -5.96
C TYR A 46 -3.71 -21.24 -5.62
N ASN A 47 -3.53 -22.10 -4.60
CA ASN A 47 -2.20 -22.56 -4.18
C ASN A 47 -1.48 -23.31 -5.33
N SER A 48 -2.17 -24.23 -6.00
CA SER A 48 -1.63 -24.94 -7.15
C SER A 48 -1.32 -24.02 -8.32
N GLN A 49 -2.19 -23.08 -8.64
CA GLN A 49 -1.98 -22.10 -9.71
C GLN A 49 -0.78 -21.19 -9.42
N ILE A 50 -0.64 -20.72 -8.18
CA ILE A 50 0.52 -19.88 -7.78
C ILE A 50 1.82 -20.71 -7.91
N LYS A 51 1.85 -21.95 -7.43
CA LYS A 51 3.02 -22.82 -7.57
C LYS A 51 3.40 -23.08 -9.02
N GLU A 52 2.42 -23.21 -9.91
CA GLU A 52 2.67 -23.32 -11.34
C GLU A 52 3.32 -22.05 -11.90
N TRP A 53 2.84 -20.85 -11.54
CA TRP A 53 3.46 -19.58 -11.96
C TRP A 53 4.90 -19.49 -11.44
N LEU A 54 5.13 -19.81 -10.17
CA LEU A 54 6.46 -19.80 -9.53
C LEU A 54 7.45 -20.74 -10.24
N SER A 55 7.00 -21.92 -10.66
CA SER A 55 7.87 -22.89 -11.36
C SER A 55 8.37 -22.37 -12.72
N LYS A 56 7.61 -21.49 -13.37
CA LYS A 56 7.96 -20.86 -14.64
C LYS A 56 8.87 -19.63 -14.49
N HIS A 57 9.01 -19.10 -13.27
CA HIS A 57 9.75 -17.87 -12.96
C HIS A 57 10.83 -18.11 -11.88
N SER A 58 11.55 -19.23 -11.99
CA SER A 58 12.51 -19.69 -10.99
C SER A 58 13.77 -18.81 -10.85
N ASP A 59 14.00 -17.89 -11.76
CA ASP A 59 15.08 -16.89 -11.72
C ASP A 59 14.74 -15.64 -10.86
N LEU A 60 13.50 -15.50 -10.40
CA LEU A 60 13.09 -14.50 -9.42
C LEU A 60 13.22 -15.07 -8.00
N GLN A 61 13.78 -14.31 -7.08
CA GLN A 61 13.79 -14.69 -5.67
C GLN A 61 12.39 -14.50 -5.07
N VAL A 62 11.72 -15.61 -4.72
CA VAL A 62 10.36 -15.57 -4.17
C VAL A 62 10.30 -16.31 -2.84
N GLN A 63 9.68 -15.66 -1.85
CA GLN A 63 9.19 -16.32 -0.64
C GLN A 63 7.66 -16.43 -0.76
N TYR A 64 7.14 -17.66 -0.74
CA TYR A 64 5.72 -17.93 -0.83
C TYR A 64 5.19 -18.51 0.47
N PHE A 65 4.14 -17.89 1.00
CA PHE A 65 3.44 -18.33 2.20
C PHE A 65 1.96 -18.56 1.92
N GLN A 66 1.40 -19.59 2.53
CA GLN A 66 -0.04 -19.85 2.56
C GLN A 66 -0.51 -19.90 4.01
N THR A 67 -1.64 -19.28 4.32
CA THR A 67 -2.27 -19.32 5.63
C THR A 67 -3.78 -19.45 5.50
N ASP A 68 -4.40 -20.22 6.38
CA ASP A 68 -5.86 -20.39 6.44
C ASP A 68 -6.52 -19.18 7.14
N GLU A 69 -5.73 -18.42 7.90
CA GLU A 69 -6.21 -17.20 8.53
C GLU A 69 -6.31 -16.06 7.49
N GLY A 70 -7.55 -15.62 7.22
CA GLY A 70 -7.82 -14.56 6.25
C GLY A 70 -7.64 -13.16 6.85
N GLY A 71 -7.18 -12.23 6.02
CA GLY A 71 -7.04 -10.82 6.38
C GLY A 71 -5.78 -10.20 5.80
N VAL A 72 -5.96 -9.05 5.13
CA VAL A 72 -4.84 -8.35 4.48
C VAL A 72 -3.76 -7.92 5.48
N SER A 73 -4.15 -7.49 6.68
CA SER A 73 -3.22 -7.15 7.78
C SER A 73 -2.37 -8.34 8.19
N ASN A 74 -3.01 -9.52 8.38
CA ASN A 74 -2.30 -10.76 8.72
C ASN A 74 -1.31 -11.15 7.62
N ALA A 75 -1.75 -11.15 6.37
CA ALA A 75 -0.89 -11.46 5.23
C ALA A 75 0.32 -10.51 5.12
N ARG A 76 0.10 -9.19 5.29
CA ARG A 76 1.20 -8.22 5.29
C ARG A 76 2.14 -8.40 6.47
N ASN A 77 1.63 -8.79 7.64
CA ASN A 77 2.45 -9.05 8.82
C ASN A 77 3.33 -10.30 8.62
N ILE A 78 2.77 -11.40 8.10
CA ILE A 78 3.55 -12.60 7.73
C ILE A 78 4.68 -12.20 6.77
N ALA A 79 4.40 -11.37 5.77
CA ALA A 79 5.42 -10.91 4.85
C ALA A 79 6.49 -10.06 5.56
N LEU A 80 6.08 -9.11 6.42
CA LEU A 80 7.00 -8.23 7.17
C LEU A 80 7.93 -9.02 8.10
N ASP A 81 7.48 -10.15 8.64
CA ASP A 81 8.30 -11.04 9.49
C ASP A 81 9.40 -11.77 8.70
N ASN A 82 9.31 -11.78 7.36
CA ASN A 82 10.21 -12.51 6.47
C ASN A 82 11.00 -11.60 5.50
N VAL A 83 10.92 -10.28 5.65
CA VAL A 83 11.62 -9.30 4.83
C VAL A 83 13.14 -9.42 4.97
N LYS A 84 13.85 -9.47 3.83
CA LYS A 84 15.31 -9.44 3.76
C LYS A 84 15.83 -8.13 3.16
N GLY A 85 14.96 -7.34 2.53
CA GLY A 85 15.32 -6.07 1.90
C GLY A 85 15.56 -4.95 2.90
N GLU A 86 16.44 -4.04 2.55
CA GLU A 86 16.65 -2.77 3.28
C GLU A 86 15.41 -1.87 3.20
N TYR A 87 14.66 -2.02 2.12
CA TYR A 87 13.43 -1.29 1.82
C TYR A 87 12.28 -2.25 1.49
N VAL A 88 11.07 -1.77 1.73
CA VAL A 88 9.83 -2.50 1.42
C VAL A 88 8.91 -1.67 0.53
N THR A 89 8.29 -2.31 -0.44
CA THR A 89 7.14 -1.79 -1.17
C THR A 89 5.98 -2.78 -1.11
N PHE A 90 4.75 -2.26 -1.00
CA PHE A 90 3.52 -3.06 -0.98
C PHE A 90 2.80 -2.88 -2.32
N ILE A 91 2.32 -3.97 -2.88
CA ILE A 91 1.52 -3.97 -4.10
C ILE A 91 0.27 -4.80 -3.84
N ASP A 92 -0.91 -4.24 -4.09
CA ASP A 92 -2.16 -4.99 -4.02
C ASP A 92 -2.24 -5.94 -5.22
N ASP A 93 -2.78 -7.14 -5.04
CA ASP A 93 -2.77 -8.22 -6.02
C ASP A 93 -3.58 -7.94 -7.31
N ASP A 94 -4.39 -6.88 -7.31
CA ASP A 94 -5.16 -6.42 -8.47
C ASP A 94 -4.54 -5.20 -9.17
N ASP A 95 -3.40 -4.70 -8.71
CA ASP A 95 -2.69 -3.54 -9.24
C ASP A 95 -1.45 -3.95 -10.06
N LEU A 96 -0.84 -2.99 -10.76
CA LEU A 96 0.31 -3.19 -11.64
C LEU A 96 1.37 -2.12 -11.37
N ILE A 97 2.62 -2.41 -11.78
CA ILE A 97 3.71 -1.43 -11.75
C ILE A 97 4.39 -1.30 -13.12
N SER A 98 4.92 -0.11 -13.42
CA SER A 98 5.71 0.08 -14.64
C SER A 98 7.08 -0.59 -14.55
N PRO A 99 7.74 -0.91 -15.68
CA PRO A 99 9.04 -1.59 -15.66
C PRO A 99 10.13 -0.88 -14.86
N SER A 100 10.15 0.45 -14.82
CA SER A 100 11.14 1.25 -14.07
C SER A 100 10.76 1.54 -12.61
N PHE A 101 9.63 1.01 -12.13
CA PHE A 101 9.08 1.35 -10.82
C PHE A 101 10.07 1.11 -9.66
N LEU A 102 10.64 -0.08 -9.56
CA LEU A 102 11.58 -0.41 -8.49
C LEU A 102 12.89 0.38 -8.63
N GLN A 103 13.40 0.52 -9.86
CA GLN A 103 14.63 1.23 -10.15
C GLN A 103 14.55 2.69 -9.69
N GLU A 104 13.55 3.43 -10.15
CA GLU A 104 13.42 4.84 -9.81
C GLU A 104 13.10 5.08 -8.33
N LEU A 105 12.28 4.23 -7.72
CA LEU A 105 12.03 4.32 -6.28
C LEU A 105 13.31 4.13 -5.47
N TYR A 106 14.15 3.18 -5.85
CA TYR A 106 15.41 2.90 -5.16
C TYR A 106 16.44 4.00 -5.36
N GLU A 107 16.60 4.52 -6.58
CA GLU A 107 17.52 5.63 -6.89
C GLU A 107 17.19 6.91 -6.10
N ASN A 108 15.92 7.10 -5.76
CA ASN A 108 15.45 8.23 -4.95
C ASN A 108 15.36 7.89 -3.45
N ALA A 109 15.68 6.66 -3.04
CA ALA A 109 15.58 6.24 -1.65
C ALA A 109 16.80 6.70 -0.83
N SER A 110 16.58 6.91 0.46
CA SER A 110 17.65 7.07 1.45
C SER A 110 17.13 6.60 2.82
N PRO A 111 18.03 6.34 3.79
CA PRO A 111 17.64 5.83 5.11
C PRO A 111 16.63 6.70 5.89
N ASN A 112 16.48 7.98 5.51
CA ASN A 112 15.59 8.94 6.17
C ASN A 112 14.48 9.46 5.27
N THR A 113 14.25 8.84 4.10
CA THR A 113 13.35 9.35 3.06
C THR A 113 12.46 8.23 2.54
N ILE A 114 11.19 8.53 2.36
CA ILE A 114 10.25 7.68 1.59
C ILE A 114 10.21 8.21 0.16
N SER A 115 10.49 7.37 -0.82
CA SER A 115 10.28 7.68 -2.23
C SER A 115 8.87 7.30 -2.67
N LEU A 116 8.24 8.17 -3.47
CA LEU A 116 6.85 8.11 -3.90
C LEU A 116 6.79 8.07 -5.42
N CYS A 117 6.04 7.12 -5.99
CA CYS A 117 5.88 6.98 -7.43
C CYS A 117 4.75 7.86 -8.00
N TYR A 118 4.61 7.87 -9.33
CA TYR A 118 3.45 8.44 -10.01
C TYR A 118 2.25 7.48 -9.93
N PRO A 119 1.12 7.88 -9.32
CA PRO A 119 -0.08 7.06 -9.25
C PRO A 119 -0.94 7.24 -10.51
N TYR A 120 -1.41 6.14 -11.08
CA TYR A 120 -2.27 6.10 -12.25
C TYR A 120 -3.47 5.21 -11.96
N ALA A 121 -4.67 5.76 -11.94
CA ALA A 121 -5.89 5.01 -11.71
C ALA A 121 -6.60 4.68 -13.01
N PHE A 122 -7.13 3.45 -13.16
CA PHE A 122 -7.84 2.99 -14.35
C PHE A 122 -8.98 2.03 -14.01
N ILE A 123 -9.93 1.85 -14.92
CA ILE A 123 -10.99 0.83 -14.83
C ILE A 123 -10.44 -0.48 -15.43
N ASP A 124 -10.74 -1.59 -14.79
CA ASP A 124 -10.39 -2.92 -15.29
C ASP A 124 -10.80 -3.10 -16.77
N GLY A 125 -9.86 -3.60 -17.58
CA GLY A 125 -10.02 -3.74 -19.04
C GLY A 125 -9.89 -2.43 -19.85
N LYS A 126 -9.60 -1.27 -19.21
CA LYS A 126 -9.48 0.05 -19.88
C LYS A 126 -8.28 0.83 -19.35
N ARG A 127 -7.09 0.21 -19.35
CA ARG A 127 -5.87 0.83 -18.78
C ARG A 127 -5.40 2.07 -19.53
N GLU A 128 -5.78 2.24 -20.79
CA GLU A 128 -5.48 3.42 -21.60
C GLU A 128 -6.21 4.70 -21.14
N ILE A 129 -7.26 4.55 -20.33
CA ILE A 129 -8.07 5.67 -19.82
C ILE A 129 -7.71 5.95 -18.36
N GLN A 130 -6.99 7.06 -18.13
CA GLN A 130 -6.69 7.51 -16.77
C GLN A 130 -7.91 8.11 -16.10
N LEU A 131 -8.24 7.59 -14.92
CA LEU A 131 -9.31 8.15 -14.10
C LEU A 131 -8.80 9.31 -13.23
N PRO A 132 -9.68 10.27 -12.87
CA PRO A 132 -9.40 11.23 -11.82
C PRO A 132 -9.06 10.54 -10.49
N TYR A 133 -7.91 10.87 -9.93
CA TYR A 133 -7.43 10.24 -8.69
C TYR A 133 -6.74 11.24 -7.78
N GLY A 134 -7.24 11.43 -6.57
CA GLY A 134 -6.77 12.48 -5.68
C GLY A 134 -5.30 12.37 -5.26
N ILE A 135 -4.65 11.18 -5.39
CA ILE A 135 -3.21 11.04 -5.14
C ILE A 135 -2.43 11.51 -6.36
N THR A 136 -2.93 11.32 -7.58
CA THR A 136 -2.34 11.88 -8.81
C THR A 136 -2.32 13.41 -8.76
N ASP A 137 -3.43 14.03 -8.30
CA ASP A 137 -3.49 15.48 -8.11
C ASP A 137 -2.48 15.95 -7.05
N ALA A 138 -2.31 15.16 -5.98
CA ALA A 138 -1.32 15.46 -4.95
C ALA A 138 0.11 15.36 -5.48
N TYR A 139 0.42 14.36 -6.31
CA TYR A 139 1.72 14.23 -6.98
C TYR A 139 2.02 15.47 -7.81
N SER A 140 1.12 15.85 -8.73
CA SER A 140 1.31 17.00 -9.62
C SER A 140 1.52 18.30 -8.84
N TYR A 141 0.68 18.55 -7.83
CA TYR A 141 0.84 19.68 -6.93
C TYR A 141 2.19 19.69 -6.20
N CYS A 142 2.61 18.54 -5.67
CA CYS A 142 3.83 18.47 -4.89
C CYS A 142 5.10 18.60 -5.74
N ILE A 143 5.08 18.14 -6.99
CA ILE A 143 6.18 18.37 -7.95
C ILE A 143 6.28 19.88 -8.26
N GLU A 144 5.18 20.53 -8.61
CA GLU A 144 5.12 21.95 -8.93
C GLU A 144 5.61 22.82 -7.76
N HIS A 145 5.18 22.51 -6.54
CA HIS A 145 5.48 23.30 -5.34
C HIS A 145 6.68 22.77 -4.54
N LYS A 146 7.45 21.81 -5.10
CA LYS A 146 8.65 21.21 -4.47
C LYS A 146 8.40 20.73 -3.03
N CYS A 147 7.26 20.09 -2.78
CA CYS A 147 6.90 19.59 -1.47
C CYS A 147 7.77 18.36 -1.10
N ASN A 148 8.43 18.40 0.04
CA ASN A 148 9.28 17.31 0.54
C ASN A 148 9.00 16.87 1.98
N LYS A 149 7.88 17.33 2.54
CA LYS A 149 7.46 17.02 3.92
C LYS A 149 6.08 16.39 3.96
N LEU A 150 5.86 15.57 4.99
CA LEU A 150 4.55 14.96 5.27
C LEU A 150 3.45 16.01 5.50
N ALA A 151 3.79 17.17 6.06
CA ALA A 151 2.90 18.32 6.24
C ALA A 151 2.60 19.05 4.93
N SER A 152 2.20 18.33 3.88
CA SER A 152 1.86 18.85 2.55
C SER A 152 0.70 18.06 1.96
N ARG A 153 0.32 18.33 0.69
CA ARG A 153 -0.63 17.49 -0.05
C ARG A 153 -0.13 16.06 -0.24
N GLY A 154 1.20 15.84 -0.17
CA GLY A 154 1.82 14.51 -0.21
C GLY A 154 1.32 13.55 0.87
N ARG A 155 0.75 14.08 2.00
CA ARG A 155 0.12 13.23 3.02
C ARG A 155 -0.96 12.28 2.48
N LYS A 156 -1.55 12.58 1.31
CA LYS A 156 -2.56 11.70 0.68
C LYS A 156 -1.99 10.31 0.35
N TYR A 157 -0.69 10.21 0.03
CA TYR A 157 -0.02 8.93 -0.19
C TYR A 157 -0.03 8.03 1.05
N PHE A 158 -0.14 8.62 2.24
CA PHE A 158 -0.08 7.90 3.51
C PHE A 158 -1.46 7.42 4.01
N SER A 159 -2.44 7.34 3.11
CA SER A 159 -3.71 6.64 3.33
C SER A 159 -3.63 5.13 3.10
N GLY A 160 -2.54 4.63 2.54
CA GLY A 160 -2.25 3.22 2.32
C GLY A 160 -0.75 2.96 2.20
N PRO A 161 -0.28 1.71 2.24
CA PRO A 161 1.14 1.38 2.19
C PRO A 161 1.70 1.32 0.76
N CYS A 162 0.86 1.22 -0.26
CA CYS A 162 1.26 1.13 -1.66
C CYS A 162 1.81 2.46 -2.23
N MET A 163 2.35 2.44 -3.44
CA MET A 163 2.83 3.61 -4.20
C MET A 163 4.10 4.26 -3.63
N LYS A 164 4.89 3.53 -2.85
CA LYS A 164 6.08 4.06 -2.18
C LYS A 164 7.10 2.98 -1.84
N LEU A 165 8.33 3.41 -1.62
CA LEU A 165 9.38 2.59 -1.05
C LEU A 165 9.68 3.08 0.37
N ILE A 166 9.59 2.19 1.36
CA ILE A 166 9.68 2.48 2.79
C ILE A 166 10.95 1.84 3.35
N PRO A 167 11.85 2.59 4.01
CA PRO A 167 12.97 1.99 4.72
C PRO A 167 12.49 1.01 5.80
N MET A 168 13.05 -0.19 5.88
CA MET A 168 12.72 -1.15 6.94
C MET A 168 13.02 -0.61 8.34
N SER A 169 13.98 0.31 8.47
CA SER A 169 14.26 1.04 9.71
C SER A 169 13.10 1.90 10.22
N PHE A 170 12.10 2.22 9.38
CA PHE A 170 10.88 2.91 9.80
C PHE A 170 9.84 1.93 10.33
N ILE A 171 9.85 0.71 9.83
CA ILE A 171 8.89 -0.34 10.19
C ILE A 171 9.35 -1.08 11.43
N GLN A 172 10.55 -1.65 11.42
CA GLN A 172 11.10 -2.46 12.51
C GLN A 172 10.13 -3.58 12.97
N ASP A 173 9.73 -3.54 14.23
CA ASP A 173 8.77 -4.46 14.88
C ASP A 173 7.29 -4.03 14.74
N ARG A 174 7.03 -2.89 14.09
CA ARG A 174 5.67 -2.39 13.89
C ARG A 174 4.92 -3.25 12.88
N ARG A 175 3.65 -3.54 13.19
CA ARG A 175 2.79 -4.41 12.38
C ARG A 175 1.44 -3.76 12.12
N PHE A 176 0.78 -4.21 11.07
CA PHE A 176 -0.62 -3.87 10.82
C PHE A 176 -1.50 -4.43 11.92
N ASP A 177 -2.45 -3.65 12.40
CA ASP A 177 -3.36 -4.07 13.44
C ASP A 177 -4.48 -4.94 12.84
N VAL A 178 -4.45 -6.22 13.15
CA VAL A 178 -5.40 -7.23 12.63
C VAL A 178 -6.85 -7.04 13.15
N ARG A 179 -7.04 -6.23 14.19
CA ARG A 179 -8.39 -5.90 14.71
C ARG A 179 -9.21 -5.06 13.73
N PHE A 180 -8.53 -4.31 12.86
CA PHE A 180 -9.16 -3.44 11.89
C PHE A 180 -9.35 -4.16 10.54
N LYS A 181 -10.61 -4.17 10.06
CA LYS A 181 -10.95 -4.64 8.71
C LYS A 181 -10.97 -3.50 7.69
N ASN A 182 -10.78 -2.29 8.15
CA ASN A 182 -10.65 -1.05 7.38
C ASN A 182 -9.97 0.01 8.21
N GLY A 183 -9.16 0.83 7.55
CA GLY A 183 -8.36 1.86 8.18
C GLY A 183 -7.04 1.34 8.75
N GLU A 184 -6.82 0.02 8.71
CA GLU A 184 -5.55 -0.63 9.09
C GLU A 184 -4.37 0.01 8.40
N ASP A 185 -4.51 0.29 7.10
CA ASP A 185 -3.52 0.95 6.26
C ASP A 185 -3.17 2.34 6.77
N CYS A 186 -4.20 3.14 7.05
CA CYS A 186 -4.04 4.49 7.56
C CYS A 186 -3.39 4.49 8.96
N ILE A 187 -3.78 3.55 9.84
CA ILE A 187 -3.22 3.39 11.17
C ILE A 187 -1.75 3.00 11.07
N PHE A 188 -1.40 2.02 10.23
CA PHE A 188 -0.02 1.59 10.03
C PHE A 188 0.86 2.74 9.50
N MET A 189 0.37 3.48 8.50
CA MET A 189 1.09 4.63 7.96
C MET A 189 1.24 5.75 8.99
N PHE A 190 0.26 5.94 9.89
CA PHE A 190 0.40 6.87 11.00
C PHE A 190 1.41 6.35 12.03
N LEU A 191 1.38 5.07 12.37
CA LEU A 191 2.28 4.43 13.33
C LEU A 191 3.77 4.59 12.96
N ILE A 192 4.12 4.50 11.67
CA ILE A 192 5.51 4.68 11.20
C ILE A 192 5.88 6.13 10.91
N SER A 193 4.94 7.07 11.01
CA SER A 193 5.14 8.46 10.57
C SER A 193 6.09 9.27 11.42
N ASP A 194 6.38 8.86 12.64
CA ASP A 194 7.40 9.44 13.53
C ASP A 194 8.81 9.38 12.92
N LYS A 195 9.06 8.42 12.05
CA LYS A 195 10.35 8.23 11.35
C LYS A 195 10.48 9.03 10.06
N ILE A 196 9.36 9.53 9.51
CA ILE A 196 9.34 10.17 8.19
C ILE A 196 9.84 11.61 8.30
N LYS A 197 11.09 11.83 7.90
CA LYS A 197 11.70 13.16 7.86
C LYS A 197 11.49 13.85 6.52
N ASN A 198 11.64 13.11 5.43
CA ASN A 198 11.54 13.61 4.07
C ASN A 198 10.74 12.65 3.20
N ILE A 199 10.12 13.23 2.16
CA ILE A 199 9.51 12.50 1.05
C ILE A 199 10.11 13.04 -0.25
N VAL A 200 10.28 12.18 -1.22
CA VAL A 200 10.77 12.51 -2.56
C VAL A 200 9.88 11.84 -3.60
N TYR A 201 9.78 12.42 -4.77
CA TYR A 201 8.94 11.91 -5.85
C TYR A 201 9.83 11.46 -6.99
N THR A 202 9.53 10.29 -7.55
CA THR A 202 10.16 9.79 -8.78
C THR A 202 9.66 10.59 -10.00
N SER A 203 10.19 10.29 -11.17
CA SER A 203 9.63 10.75 -12.43
C SER A 203 8.25 10.12 -12.69
N LYS A 204 7.56 10.57 -13.75
CA LYS A 204 6.29 9.96 -14.20
C LYS A 204 6.47 8.59 -14.88
N ALA A 205 7.68 8.09 -15.06
CA ALA A 205 7.93 6.78 -15.62
C ALA A 205 7.76 5.65 -14.57
N ALA A 206 8.02 5.95 -13.29
CA ALA A 206 7.73 5.03 -12.19
C ALA A 206 6.25 5.08 -11.82
N ILE A 207 5.44 4.23 -12.43
CA ILE A 207 3.99 4.25 -12.30
C ILE A 207 3.50 3.11 -11.41
N TYR A 208 2.59 3.44 -10.50
CA TYR A 208 1.73 2.48 -9.84
C TYR A 208 0.34 2.56 -10.46
N TYR A 209 -0.07 1.52 -11.18
CA TYR A 209 -1.36 1.43 -11.84
C TYR A 209 -2.40 0.85 -10.88
N ARG A 210 -3.26 1.71 -10.32
CA ARG A 210 -4.35 1.30 -9.45
C ARG A 210 -5.58 0.91 -10.26
N ARG A 211 -5.98 -0.34 -10.16
CA ARG A 211 -7.15 -0.90 -10.82
C ARG A 211 -8.43 -0.65 -10.03
N TYR A 212 -9.45 -0.12 -10.69
CA TYR A 212 -10.81 -0.09 -10.17
C TYR A 212 -11.60 -1.22 -10.82
N ARG A 213 -12.10 -2.14 -10.00
CA ARG A 213 -12.93 -3.28 -10.42
C ARG A 213 -14.21 -3.35 -9.63
N GLU A 214 -15.23 -3.96 -10.22
CA GLU A 214 -16.45 -4.29 -9.50
C GLU A 214 -16.19 -5.29 -8.37
N ASN A 215 -16.97 -5.20 -7.30
CA ASN A 215 -16.86 -6.09 -6.13
C ASN A 215 -15.52 -6.03 -5.36
N SER A 216 -14.76 -4.95 -5.50
CA SER A 216 -13.56 -4.74 -4.70
C SER A 216 -13.91 -4.49 -3.22
N ALA A 217 -12.94 -4.63 -2.32
CA ALA A 217 -13.11 -4.35 -0.89
C ALA A 217 -13.62 -2.91 -0.62
N VAL A 218 -13.29 -1.96 -1.50
CA VAL A 218 -13.71 -0.55 -1.42
C VAL A 218 -15.18 -0.36 -1.80
N THR A 219 -15.70 -1.14 -2.76
CA THR A 219 -17.09 -1.01 -3.28
C THR A 219 -18.11 -1.78 -2.46
N ARG A 220 -17.66 -2.67 -1.56
CA ARG A 220 -18.56 -3.50 -0.74
C ARG A 220 -19.43 -2.66 0.18
N LYS A 221 -20.77 -2.81 0.07
CA LYS A 221 -21.73 -2.13 0.97
C LYS A 221 -21.59 -2.64 2.40
N ARG A 222 -21.50 -1.72 3.36
CA ARG A 222 -21.44 -2.00 4.81
C ARG A 222 -22.52 -1.21 5.54
N LYS A 223 -22.97 -1.73 6.69
CA LYS A 223 -23.95 -1.02 7.55
C LYS A 223 -23.37 0.31 8.03
N LYS A 224 -24.19 1.37 8.05
CA LYS A 224 -23.76 2.71 8.51
C LYS A 224 -23.20 2.69 9.93
N THR A 225 -23.84 1.95 10.84
CA THR A 225 -23.43 1.80 12.23
C THR A 225 -22.03 1.18 12.35
N GLU A 226 -21.73 0.16 11.55
CA GLU A 226 -20.40 -0.47 11.49
C GLU A 226 -19.34 0.51 11.00
N ARG A 227 -19.65 1.29 9.94
CA ARG A 227 -18.75 2.31 9.41
C ARG A 227 -18.45 3.41 10.43
N ILE A 228 -19.46 3.93 11.13
CA ILE A 228 -19.29 4.95 12.18
C ILE A 228 -18.46 4.38 13.32
N LYS A 229 -18.76 3.17 13.80
CA LYS A 229 -17.97 2.50 14.85
C LYS A 229 -16.50 2.39 14.44
N ASN A 230 -16.23 2.03 13.19
CA ASN A 230 -14.86 1.93 12.67
C ASN A 230 -14.13 3.28 12.68
N CYS A 231 -14.78 4.38 12.25
CA CYS A 231 -14.19 5.72 12.33
C CYS A 231 -13.83 6.10 13.79
N VAL A 232 -14.71 5.81 14.76
CA VAL A 232 -14.43 6.06 16.18
C VAL A 232 -13.24 5.24 16.66
N LEU A 233 -13.19 3.95 16.33
CA LEU A 233 -12.05 3.09 16.69
C LEU A 233 -10.74 3.60 16.09
N CYS A 234 -10.74 4.04 14.83
CA CYS A 234 -9.56 4.63 14.18
C CYS A 234 -9.10 5.91 14.93
N MET A 235 -10.03 6.80 15.28
CA MET A 235 -9.70 8.02 16.05
C MET A 235 -9.08 7.68 17.43
N VAL A 236 -9.62 6.68 18.12
CA VAL A 236 -9.06 6.22 19.40
C VAL A 236 -7.64 5.68 19.21
N GLU A 237 -7.41 4.89 18.16
CA GLU A 237 -6.07 4.33 17.91
C GLU A 237 -5.06 5.41 17.51
N TYR A 238 -5.45 6.38 16.66
CA TYR A 238 -4.60 7.54 16.37
C TYR A 238 -4.23 8.32 17.65
N ALA A 239 -5.20 8.52 18.55
CA ALA A 239 -4.94 9.21 19.82
C ALA A 239 -3.95 8.43 20.70
N LYS A 240 -4.09 7.11 20.82
CA LYS A 240 -3.15 6.26 21.58
C LYS A 240 -1.73 6.34 21.00
N ILE A 241 -1.58 6.23 19.69
CA ILE A 241 -0.28 6.33 19.01
C ILE A 241 0.31 7.73 19.23
N PHE A 242 -0.52 8.79 19.13
CA PHE A 242 -0.06 10.18 19.27
C PHE A 242 0.44 10.50 20.70
N LEU A 243 -0.06 9.81 21.72
CA LEU A 243 0.35 10.01 23.13
C LEU A 243 1.82 9.67 23.41
N ASP A 244 2.53 8.99 22.50
CA ASP A 244 3.97 8.76 22.63
C ASP A 244 4.82 10.03 22.40
N GLY A 245 4.20 11.12 21.93
CA GLY A 245 4.79 12.44 21.74
C GLY A 245 5.75 12.57 20.54
N LYS A 246 5.88 11.52 19.69
CA LYS A 246 6.84 11.49 18.57
C LYS A 246 6.23 11.86 17.23
N HIS A 247 4.91 11.86 17.14
CA HIS A 247 4.16 12.03 15.89
C HIS A 247 3.82 13.51 15.62
N SER A 248 3.73 13.85 14.33
CA SER A 248 3.35 15.21 13.91
C SER A 248 1.91 15.55 14.30
N THR A 249 1.74 16.65 15.06
CA THR A 249 0.42 17.19 15.40
C THR A 249 -0.42 17.50 14.16
N TYR A 250 0.21 18.05 13.12
CA TYR A 250 -0.47 18.33 11.85
C TYR A 250 -1.02 17.02 11.23
N PHE A 251 -0.20 15.95 11.19
CA PHE A 251 -0.65 14.69 10.59
C PHE A 251 -1.71 14.00 11.44
N PHE A 252 -1.59 14.06 12.76
CA PHE A 252 -2.61 13.59 13.70
C PHE A 252 -3.95 14.29 13.46
N LEU A 253 -3.98 15.62 13.48
CA LEU A 253 -5.20 16.40 13.24
C LEU A 253 -5.79 16.12 11.86
N ALA A 254 -4.95 15.96 10.83
CA ALA A 254 -5.42 15.60 9.49
C ALA A 254 -6.11 14.22 9.46
N ARG A 255 -5.65 13.23 10.26
CA ARG A 255 -6.29 11.91 10.40
C ARG A 255 -7.62 12.02 11.14
N ILE A 256 -7.67 12.71 12.27
CA ILE A 256 -8.91 12.92 13.02
C ILE A 256 -9.97 13.61 12.16
N LEU A 257 -9.60 14.69 11.47
CA LEU A 257 -10.52 15.41 10.58
C LEU A 257 -11.02 14.54 9.42
N ALA A 258 -10.19 13.63 8.90
CA ALA A 258 -10.61 12.69 7.86
C ALA A 258 -11.69 11.71 8.36
N GLU A 259 -11.54 11.18 9.58
CA GLU A 259 -12.55 10.30 10.18
C GLU A 259 -13.85 11.06 10.50
N ILE A 260 -13.76 12.27 11.06
CA ILE A 260 -14.93 13.13 11.30
C ILE A 260 -15.66 13.40 9.98
N LYS A 261 -14.93 13.77 8.92
CA LYS A 261 -15.52 13.99 7.59
C LYS A 261 -16.22 12.74 7.06
N CYS A 262 -15.59 11.57 7.24
CA CYS A 262 -16.18 10.28 6.86
C CYS A 262 -17.51 10.03 7.62
N MET A 263 -17.53 10.25 8.93
CA MET A 263 -18.73 10.10 9.76
C MET A 263 -19.85 11.05 9.31
N LEU A 264 -19.53 12.32 9.05
CA LEU A 264 -20.51 13.30 8.56
C LEU A 264 -21.08 12.88 7.19
N GLN A 265 -20.25 12.40 6.27
CA GLN A 265 -20.72 11.89 4.97
C GLN A 265 -21.67 10.69 5.13
N ILE A 266 -21.39 9.78 6.06
CA ILE A 266 -22.26 8.63 6.37
C ILE A 266 -23.60 9.09 6.94
N LEU A 267 -23.59 10.02 7.88
CA LEU A 267 -24.79 10.55 8.55
C LEU A 267 -25.70 11.32 7.57
N LEU A 268 -25.09 12.15 6.73
CA LEU A 268 -25.80 12.99 5.76
C LEU A 268 -26.16 12.25 4.46
N ASN A 269 -25.87 10.95 4.35
CA ASN A 269 -26.08 10.14 3.13
C ASN A 269 -25.39 10.71 1.86
N ILE A 270 -24.31 11.45 2.02
CA ILE A 270 -23.52 11.96 0.90
C ILE A 270 -22.66 10.79 0.37
N ASN A 271 -23.11 10.17 -0.73
CA ASN A 271 -22.32 9.17 -1.44
C ASN A 271 -21.17 9.86 -2.18
N LYS A 272 -19.97 9.27 -2.08
CA LYS A 272 -18.86 9.59 -2.99
C LYS A 272 -19.02 8.81 -4.26
#